data_eb04fbd7d22d62ffb30c667b6f1d5e3d
#
_entry.id   eb04fbd7d22d62ffb30c667b6f1d5e3d
#
_cell.length_a   1.000
_cell.length_b   1.000
_cell.length_c   1.000
_cell.angle_alpha   90.00
_cell.angle_beta   90.00
_cell.angle_gamma   90.00
#
_symmetry.space_group_name_H-M   'P 1'
#
loop_
_entity.id
_entity.type
_entity.pdbx_description
1 polymer ?
#
loop_
_entity_poly.entity_id
_entity_poly.type
_entity_poly.pdbx_seq_one_letter_code
_entity_poly.pdbx_strand_id
1 'polypeptide(L)'
;MPGKDDIVIVSAVRTPFSRFDTAMADIPSIDLGVLVMQEAVRRAGVKPEDVDEVNYGSCIPAEVALETDVPARQATLLAGFPPENISLTLDRACCSSLTTLRLGILSIRAGEARIVLSVGSENMPRTPHLAPGLRKGTRLGHIRLVDCLFELGYTAKGFNPVALDAGEMALEYGVTREMQDAWALRSQVLCARAYAEGKFRIGEELMPVVIPQKRGKPVVIERDESPRETSMEALAKLTPIYGSPTVTAGNAPPISAGASAVLCMRRAEAERRGLEPLATVLCAVASAAAPREIAQIPAYTIRKALERADMEIGEMDLIEINEAFAAMPLVSTKILADGDAGRWKALQERTNVNGGAIAIGHPVGASAGRLVMTLAYELRRRGGGVGVAAICGGLAQGEAVVLKA
;
A
#
# COMPACT_ATOMS: atom_id res chain seq x y z
N MET A 1 -5.17 11.95 28.08
CA MET A 1 -4.53 10.65 28.39
C MET A 1 -5.03 9.62 27.38
N PRO A 2 -4.21 8.67 26.91
CA PRO A 2 -4.69 7.59 26.03
C PRO A 2 -5.85 6.84 26.68
N GLY A 3 -6.95 6.64 25.93
CA GLY A 3 -8.13 5.93 26.40
C GLY A 3 -7.96 4.41 26.30
N LYS A 4 -8.54 3.65 27.24
CA LYS A 4 -8.49 2.18 27.22
C LYS A 4 -9.19 1.58 25.99
N ASP A 5 -10.14 2.31 25.41
CA ASP A 5 -10.89 1.92 24.21
C ASP A 5 -10.22 2.33 22.89
N ASP A 6 -9.07 3.03 22.95
CA ASP A 6 -8.32 3.38 21.76
C ASP A 6 -7.88 2.12 21.00
N ILE A 7 -7.95 2.17 19.69
CA ILE A 7 -7.39 1.12 18.85
C ILE A 7 -5.91 1.38 18.65
N VAL A 8 -5.11 0.35 18.91
CA VAL A 8 -3.65 0.41 18.76
C VAL A 8 -3.15 -0.62 17.78
N ILE A 9 -2.09 -0.27 17.08
CA ILE A 9 -1.30 -1.17 16.26
C ILE A 9 -0.18 -1.72 17.15
N VAL A 10 -0.06 -3.03 17.27
CA VAL A 10 0.96 -3.68 18.10
C VAL A 10 2.04 -4.36 17.28
N SER A 11 1.77 -4.66 16.02
CA SER A 11 2.74 -5.20 15.06
C SER A 11 2.40 -4.75 13.66
N ALA A 12 3.44 -4.44 12.89
CA ALA A 12 3.33 -4.11 11.48
C ALA A 12 4.59 -4.58 10.75
N VAL A 13 4.41 -5.31 9.65
CA VAL A 13 5.51 -5.92 8.91
C VAL A 13 5.16 -6.07 7.44
N ARG A 14 6.18 -5.98 6.59
CA ARG A 14 6.08 -6.28 5.15
C ARG A 14 7.25 -7.11 4.65
N THR A 15 7.06 -7.76 3.55
CA THR A 15 8.17 -8.25 2.74
C THR A 15 8.92 -7.04 2.14
N PRO A 16 10.16 -7.19 1.68
CA PRO A 16 10.69 -6.33 0.62
C PRO A 16 9.71 -6.32 -0.55
N PHE A 17 9.64 -5.21 -1.29
CA PHE A 17 8.88 -5.16 -2.52
C PHE A 17 9.80 -5.43 -3.70
N SER A 18 9.40 -6.38 -4.53
CA SER A 18 10.14 -6.74 -5.72
C SER A 18 9.66 -5.97 -6.95
N ARG A 19 10.38 -6.11 -8.03
CA ARG A 19 9.98 -5.64 -9.35
C ARG A 19 9.82 -6.82 -10.31
N PHE A 20 9.39 -6.53 -11.52
CA PHE A 20 9.36 -7.50 -12.62
C PHE A 20 10.76 -8.10 -12.84
N ASP A 21 10.87 -9.36 -13.18
CA ASP A 21 12.12 -10.10 -13.43
C ASP A 21 13.07 -10.28 -12.22
N THR A 22 12.53 -10.30 -11.00
CA THR A 22 13.33 -10.59 -9.80
C THR A 22 12.92 -11.89 -9.14
N ALA A 23 13.68 -12.34 -8.14
CA ALA A 23 13.51 -13.65 -7.54
C ALA A 23 12.15 -13.87 -6.85
N MET A 24 11.47 -12.80 -6.42
CA MET A 24 10.12 -12.90 -5.83
C MET A 24 9.00 -12.98 -6.88
N ALA A 25 9.29 -12.73 -8.16
CA ALA A 25 8.27 -12.67 -9.20
C ALA A 25 7.49 -14.00 -9.36
N ASP A 26 8.09 -15.12 -9.01
CA ASP A 26 7.47 -16.45 -9.13
C ASP A 26 6.73 -16.93 -7.87
N ILE A 27 6.80 -16.18 -6.75
CA ILE A 27 6.16 -16.57 -5.50
C ILE A 27 4.67 -16.19 -5.57
N PRO A 28 3.72 -17.13 -5.38
CA PRO A 28 2.30 -16.79 -5.30
C PRO A 28 2.02 -15.68 -4.29
N SER A 29 1.12 -14.77 -4.62
CA SER A 29 0.75 -13.67 -3.70
C SER A 29 0.22 -14.21 -2.37
N ILE A 30 -0.50 -15.33 -2.38
CA ILE A 30 -0.99 -15.99 -1.18
C ILE A 30 0.16 -16.42 -0.25
N ASP A 31 1.26 -16.95 -0.80
CA ASP A 31 2.41 -17.39 0.00
C ASP A 31 3.13 -16.20 0.64
N LEU A 32 3.26 -15.07 -0.10
CA LEU A 32 3.77 -13.82 0.48
C LEU A 32 2.88 -13.32 1.63
N GLY A 33 1.55 -13.44 1.47
CA GLY A 33 0.58 -13.14 2.52
C GLY A 33 0.75 -14.01 3.76
N VAL A 34 0.93 -15.32 3.59
CA VAL A 34 1.18 -16.28 4.70
C VAL A 34 2.43 -15.87 5.48
N LEU A 35 3.53 -15.51 4.80
CA LEU A 35 4.77 -15.09 5.45
C LEU A 35 4.57 -13.88 6.38
N VAL A 36 3.91 -12.83 5.91
CA VAL A 36 3.69 -11.63 6.73
C VAL A 36 2.68 -11.86 7.85
N MET A 37 1.70 -12.75 7.67
CA MET A 37 0.76 -13.15 8.72
C MET A 37 1.48 -13.82 9.88
N GLN A 38 2.30 -14.84 9.58
CA GLN A 38 3.10 -15.55 10.58
C GLN A 38 4.06 -14.62 11.31
N GLU A 39 4.76 -13.75 10.57
CA GLU A 39 5.72 -12.83 11.16
C GLU A 39 5.05 -11.74 12.01
N ALA A 40 3.88 -11.24 11.62
CA ALA A 40 3.16 -10.23 12.38
C ALA A 40 2.74 -10.72 13.78
N VAL A 41 2.16 -11.93 13.86
CA VAL A 41 1.76 -12.53 15.15
C VAL A 41 2.97 -12.92 15.98
N ARG A 42 4.03 -13.43 15.35
CA ARG A 42 5.29 -13.79 16.03
C ARG A 42 5.93 -12.55 16.70
N ARG A 43 6.00 -11.42 15.99
CA ARG A 43 6.56 -10.17 16.53
C ARG A 43 5.74 -9.59 17.66
N ALA A 44 4.44 -9.68 17.58
CA ALA A 44 3.55 -9.26 18.64
C ALA A 44 3.57 -10.20 19.86
N GLY A 45 4.17 -11.39 19.77
CA GLY A 45 4.04 -12.40 20.81
C GLY A 45 2.60 -12.87 21.04
N VAL A 46 1.74 -12.72 20.03
CA VAL A 46 0.36 -13.16 20.02
C VAL A 46 0.31 -14.55 19.37
N LYS A 47 -0.50 -15.43 19.89
CA LYS A 47 -0.69 -16.77 19.28
C LYS A 47 -1.71 -16.68 18.15
N PRO A 48 -1.62 -17.53 17.10
CA PRO A 48 -2.64 -17.58 16.05
C PRO A 48 -4.06 -17.78 16.59
N GLU A 49 -4.23 -18.55 17.70
CA GLU A 49 -5.52 -18.80 18.34
C GLU A 49 -6.13 -17.57 19.03
N ASP A 50 -5.31 -16.56 19.31
CA ASP A 50 -5.78 -15.32 19.94
C ASP A 50 -6.37 -14.33 18.92
N VAL A 51 -6.09 -14.51 17.63
CA VAL A 51 -6.59 -13.65 16.55
C VAL A 51 -8.01 -14.08 16.18
N ASP A 52 -8.96 -13.18 16.33
CA ASP A 52 -10.37 -13.48 16.08
C ASP A 52 -10.72 -13.39 14.58
N GLU A 53 -10.09 -12.44 13.85
CA GLU A 53 -10.44 -12.12 12.47
C GLU A 53 -9.20 -11.79 11.63
N VAL A 54 -9.17 -12.29 10.39
CA VAL A 54 -8.19 -11.95 9.37
C VAL A 54 -8.88 -11.29 8.18
N ASN A 55 -8.54 -10.04 7.90
CA ASN A 55 -8.97 -9.32 6.72
C ASN A 55 -7.85 -9.27 5.68
N TYR A 56 -8.10 -9.79 4.48
CA TYR A 56 -7.11 -10.00 3.44
C TYR A 56 -7.45 -9.21 2.17
N GLY A 57 -6.59 -8.25 1.80
CA GLY A 57 -6.71 -7.43 0.61
C GLY A 57 -5.86 -7.95 -0.55
N SER A 58 -6.50 -8.15 -1.70
CA SER A 58 -5.84 -8.49 -2.98
C SER A 58 -6.67 -7.90 -4.13
N CYS A 59 -6.01 -7.41 -5.16
CA CYS A 59 -6.64 -6.64 -6.23
C CYS A 59 -6.59 -7.34 -7.59
N ILE A 60 -5.82 -8.42 -7.72
CA ILE A 60 -5.67 -9.17 -8.96
C ILE A 60 -6.21 -10.59 -8.79
N PRO A 61 -7.54 -10.75 -8.82
CA PRO A 61 -8.15 -12.08 -8.63
C PRO A 61 -7.70 -13.11 -9.67
N ALA A 62 -7.26 -12.67 -10.83
CA ALA A 62 -6.74 -13.55 -11.87
C ALA A 62 -5.41 -14.22 -11.48
N GLU A 63 -4.52 -13.53 -10.76
CA GLU A 63 -3.29 -14.13 -10.20
C GLU A 63 -3.63 -15.08 -9.06
N VAL A 64 -4.49 -14.62 -8.15
CA VAL A 64 -4.95 -15.42 -7.01
C VAL A 64 -5.62 -16.72 -7.45
N ALA A 65 -6.44 -16.67 -8.51
CA ALA A 65 -7.15 -17.84 -9.06
C ALA A 65 -6.24 -18.91 -9.70
N LEU A 66 -4.94 -18.65 -9.84
CA LEU A 66 -3.98 -19.69 -10.21
C LEU A 66 -3.71 -20.67 -9.06
N GLU A 67 -3.91 -20.24 -7.82
CA GLU A 67 -3.58 -21.00 -6.62
C GLU A 67 -4.82 -21.30 -5.75
N THR A 68 -5.79 -20.38 -5.69
CA THR A 68 -6.93 -20.47 -4.76
C THR A 68 -8.12 -19.62 -5.25
N ASP A 69 -9.31 -19.93 -4.74
CA ASP A 69 -10.56 -19.19 -4.98
C ASP A 69 -11.14 -18.51 -3.72
N VAL A 70 -10.56 -18.74 -2.53
CA VAL A 70 -10.92 -18.10 -1.25
C VAL A 70 -9.64 -17.67 -0.50
N PRO A 71 -8.86 -16.72 -1.02
CA PRO A 71 -7.48 -16.48 -0.59
C PRO A 71 -7.35 -16.15 0.90
N ALA A 72 -8.21 -15.33 1.48
CA ALA A 72 -8.17 -15.05 2.91
C ALA A 72 -8.23 -16.33 3.74
N ARG A 73 -9.20 -17.20 3.42
CA ARG A 73 -9.42 -18.44 4.18
C ARG A 73 -8.26 -19.41 4.03
N GLN A 74 -7.77 -19.59 2.82
CA GLN A 74 -6.65 -20.52 2.58
C GLN A 74 -5.36 -19.98 3.21
N ALA A 75 -5.05 -18.67 3.04
CA ALA A 75 -3.89 -18.06 3.69
C ALA A 75 -3.94 -18.20 5.21
N THR A 76 -5.10 -17.99 5.83
CA THR A 76 -5.31 -18.12 7.28
C THR A 76 -4.97 -19.55 7.75
N LEU A 77 -5.49 -20.57 7.07
CA LEU A 77 -5.20 -21.98 7.42
C LEU A 77 -3.74 -22.35 7.14
N LEU A 78 -3.16 -21.93 6.01
CA LEU A 78 -1.75 -22.16 5.67
C LEU A 78 -0.80 -21.47 6.65
N ALA A 79 -1.17 -20.31 7.18
CA ALA A 79 -0.41 -19.60 8.19
C ALA A 79 -0.48 -20.23 9.59
N GLY A 80 -1.31 -21.27 9.77
CA GLY A 80 -1.45 -22.04 11.02
C GLY A 80 -2.48 -21.48 12.00
N PHE A 81 -3.38 -20.59 11.54
CA PHE A 81 -4.50 -20.14 12.37
C PHE A 81 -5.57 -21.24 12.50
N PRO A 82 -6.32 -21.26 13.60
CA PRO A 82 -7.33 -22.28 13.83
C PRO A 82 -8.51 -22.19 12.84
N PRO A 83 -9.22 -23.28 12.59
CA PRO A 83 -10.33 -23.29 11.65
C PRO A 83 -11.53 -22.43 12.09
N GLU A 84 -11.61 -22.05 13.35
CA GLU A 84 -12.63 -21.16 13.90
C GLU A 84 -12.39 -19.68 13.56
N ASN A 85 -11.17 -19.32 13.12
CA ASN A 85 -10.83 -17.94 12.73
C ASN A 85 -11.70 -17.48 11.56
N ILE A 86 -12.27 -16.28 11.69
CA ILE A 86 -13.05 -15.65 10.63
C ILE A 86 -12.10 -14.98 9.65
N SER A 87 -12.36 -15.10 8.36
CA SER A 87 -11.52 -14.48 7.33
C SER A 87 -12.34 -13.89 6.19
N LEU A 88 -11.94 -12.70 5.73
CA LEU A 88 -12.58 -11.94 4.67
C LEU A 88 -11.57 -11.57 3.59
N THR A 89 -11.88 -11.89 2.34
CA THR A 89 -11.16 -11.36 1.17
C THR A 89 -11.87 -10.12 0.65
N LEU A 90 -11.11 -9.07 0.35
CA LEU A 90 -11.64 -7.87 -0.26
C LEU A 90 -10.71 -7.28 -1.33
N ASP A 91 -11.33 -6.59 -2.27
CA ASP A 91 -10.68 -5.77 -3.29
C ASP A 91 -11.22 -4.34 -3.22
N ARG A 92 -10.32 -3.39 -3.07
CA ARG A 92 -10.53 -1.94 -3.22
C ARG A 92 -9.36 -1.31 -3.94
N ALA A 93 -8.82 -2.02 -4.91
CA ALA A 93 -7.59 -1.65 -5.62
C ALA A 93 -6.47 -1.28 -4.62
N CYS A 94 -5.72 -0.20 -4.85
CA CYS A 94 -4.60 0.21 -4.00
C CYS A 94 -4.99 0.47 -2.53
N CYS A 95 -6.27 0.72 -2.23
CA CYS A 95 -6.77 0.93 -0.88
C CYS A 95 -6.91 -0.36 -0.06
N SER A 96 -6.82 -1.55 -0.66
CA SER A 96 -7.25 -2.82 -0.07
C SER A 96 -6.68 -3.07 1.33
N SER A 97 -5.38 -2.99 1.55
CA SER A 97 -4.78 -3.24 2.88
C SER A 97 -5.10 -2.17 3.94
N LEU A 98 -5.47 -0.94 3.57
CA LEU A 98 -5.98 0.03 4.54
C LEU A 98 -7.48 -0.18 4.80
N THR A 99 -8.23 -0.63 3.79
CA THR A 99 -9.64 -1.03 3.97
C THR A 99 -9.72 -2.24 4.90
N THR A 100 -8.81 -3.23 4.80
CA THR A 100 -8.75 -4.37 5.75
C THR A 100 -8.54 -3.88 7.18
N LEU A 101 -7.62 -2.93 7.40
CA LEU A 101 -7.40 -2.33 8.71
C LEU A 101 -8.63 -1.57 9.21
N ARG A 102 -9.24 -0.74 8.37
CA ARG A 102 -10.44 0.02 8.74
C ARG A 102 -11.62 -0.89 9.10
N LEU A 103 -11.85 -1.97 8.37
CA LEU A 103 -12.89 -2.97 8.71
C LEU A 103 -12.57 -3.66 10.02
N GLY A 104 -11.33 -4.07 10.25
CA GLY A 104 -10.90 -4.64 11.53
C GLY A 104 -11.12 -3.71 12.71
N ILE A 105 -10.83 -2.40 12.55
CA ILE A 105 -11.13 -1.38 13.56
C ILE A 105 -12.63 -1.31 13.83
N LEU A 106 -13.48 -1.39 12.81
CA LEU A 106 -14.94 -1.38 12.98
C LEU A 106 -15.42 -2.64 13.70
N SER A 107 -14.89 -3.82 13.36
CA SER A 107 -15.19 -5.08 14.02
C SER A 107 -14.83 -5.05 15.51
N ILE A 108 -13.63 -4.53 15.86
CA ILE A 108 -13.22 -4.35 17.26
C ILE A 108 -14.13 -3.36 18.01
N ARG A 109 -14.49 -2.24 17.37
CA ARG A 109 -15.39 -1.25 17.98
C ARG A 109 -16.80 -1.78 18.19
N ALA A 110 -17.28 -2.62 17.27
CA ALA A 110 -18.58 -3.29 17.40
C ALA A 110 -18.58 -4.41 18.47
N GLY A 111 -17.42 -4.86 18.93
CA GLY A 111 -17.28 -5.95 19.89
C GLY A 111 -17.33 -7.35 19.26
N GLU A 112 -17.30 -7.44 17.93
CA GLU A 112 -17.29 -8.70 17.19
C GLU A 112 -15.91 -9.38 17.23
N ALA A 113 -14.83 -8.60 17.33
CA ALA A 113 -13.46 -9.09 17.43
C ALA A 113 -12.69 -8.32 18.52
N ARG A 114 -11.68 -8.96 19.12
CA ARG A 114 -10.73 -8.34 20.06
C ARG A 114 -9.40 -8.04 19.39
N ILE A 115 -8.92 -8.97 18.56
CA ILE A 115 -7.65 -8.89 17.85
C ILE A 115 -7.90 -9.19 16.38
N VAL A 116 -7.51 -8.26 15.52
CA VAL A 116 -7.68 -8.39 14.07
C VAL A 116 -6.34 -8.26 13.36
N LEU A 117 -6.08 -9.17 12.44
CA LEU A 117 -4.94 -9.13 11.53
C LEU A 117 -5.39 -8.64 10.15
N SER A 118 -4.88 -7.49 9.75
CA SER A 118 -5.13 -6.86 8.46
C SER A 118 -3.96 -7.15 7.52
N VAL A 119 -4.24 -7.76 6.38
CA VAL A 119 -3.23 -8.22 5.42
C VAL A 119 -3.49 -7.59 4.07
N GLY A 120 -2.44 -7.34 3.31
CA GLY A 120 -2.50 -7.06 1.88
C GLY A 120 -1.38 -7.76 1.16
N SER A 121 -1.69 -8.38 0.05
CA SER A 121 -0.69 -9.09 -0.76
C SER A 121 -1.00 -8.98 -2.24
N GLU A 122 0.04 -8.87 -3.04
CA GLU A 122 -0.07 -8.83 -4.50
C GLU A 122 1.19 -9.36 -5.17
N ASN A 123 1.03 -10.05 -6.28
CA ASN A 123 2.14 -10.36 -7.20
C ASN A 123 1.73 -10.01 -8.63
N MET A 124 2.00 -8.77 -9.03
CA MET A 124 1.67 -8.27 -10.37
C MET A 124 2.43 -9.00 -11.49
N PRO A 125 3.73 -9.34 -11.36
CA PRO A 125 4.47 -10.16 -12.33
C PRO A 125 3.81 -11.49 -12.70
N ARG A 126 3.10 -12.13 -11.77
CA ARG A 126 2.41 -13.42 -11.99
C ARG A 126 1.04 -13.30 -12.65
N THR A 127 0.58 -12.09 -12.92
CA THR A 127 -0.76 -11.89 -13.50
C THR A 127 -0.89 -12.59 -14.85
N PRO A 128 -1.86 -13.50 -15.02
CA PRO A 128 -1.98 -14.32 -16.23
C PRO A 128 -2.62 -13.55 -17.39
N HIS A 129 -2.41 -14.09 -18.58
CA HIS A 129 -3.26 -13.80 -19.74
C HIS A 129 -4.45 -14.76 -19.78
N LEU A 130 -5.65 -14.25 -19.98
CA LEU A 130 -6.88 -15.06 -20.09
C LEU A 130 -7.33 -15.19 -21.54
N ALA A 131 -7.94 -16.32 -21.86
CA ALA A 131 -8.60 -16.59 -23.13
C ALA A 131 -10.14 -16.58 -22.96
N PRO A 132 -10.81 -15.43 -23.02
CA PRO A 132 -12.27 -15.36 -22.89
C PRO A 132 -12.99 -16.20 -23.96
N GLY A 133 -14.02 -16.92 -23.53
CA GLY A 133 -14.83 -17.74 -24.45
C GLY A 133 -14.25 -19.12 -24.78
N LEU A 134 -13.01 -19.41 -24.41
CA LEU A 134 -12.36 -20.70 -24.73
C LEU A 134 -13.12 -21.91 -24.18
N ARG A 135 -13.81 -21.79 -23.04
CA ARG A 135 -14.65 -22.85 -22.47
C ARG A 135 -15.75 -23.35 -23.45
N LYS A 136 -16.24 -22.47 -24.34
CA LYS A 136 -17.21 -22.82 -25.37
C LYS A 136 -16.55 -23.34 -26.67
N GLY A 137 -15.21 -23.31 -26.75
CA GLY A 137 -14.43 -23.63 -27.91
C GLY A 137 -14.44 -22.52 -28.97
N THR A 138 -13.51 -22.61 -29.91
CA THR A 138 -13.44 -21.71 -31.08
C THR A 138 -13.75 -22.49 -32.35
N ARG A 139 -14.88 -22.19 -32.97
CA ARG A 139 -15.30 -22.91 -34.17
C ARG A 139 -14.46 -22.53 -35.41
N LEU A 140 -14.07 -21.26 -35.52
CA LEU A 140 -13.26 -20.71 -36.63
C LEU A 140 -12.62 -19.39 -36.17
N GLY A 141 -11.37 -19.13 -36.57
CA GLY A 141 -10.65 -17.89 -36.32
C GLY A 141 -9.67 -17.98 -35.13
N HIS A 142 -9.10 -16.82 -34.76
CA HIS A 142 -8.06 -16.72 -33.72
C HIS A 142 -8.63 -16.65 -32.30
N ILE A 143 -7.88 -17.14 -31.33
CA ILE A 143 -8.14 -16.93 -29.91
C ILE A 143 -7.42 -15.64 -29.49
N ARG A 144 -8.15 -14.71 -28.86
CA ARG A 144 -7.56 -13.53 -28.22
C ARG A 144 -7.14 -13.88 -26.80
N LEU A 145 -5.92 -13.51 -26.44
CA LEU A 145 -5.46 -13.48 -25.06
C LEU A 145 -5.61 -12.05 -24.52
N VAL A 146 -6.11 -11.93 -23.30
CA VAL A 146 -6.29 -10.66 -22.59
C VAL A 146 -5.30 -10.61 -21.48
N ASP A 147 -4.44 -9.60 -21.46
CA ASP A 147 -3.53 -9.31 -20.35
C ASP A 147 -4.30 -8.73 -19.17
N CYS A 148 -4.45 -9.53 -18.09
CA CYS A 148 -5.21 -9.10 -16.93
C CYS A 148 -4.55 -7.98 -16.14
N LEU A 149 -3.22 -7.83 -16.25
CA LEU A 149 -2.50 -6.72 -15.64
C LEU A 149 -2.78 -5.39 -16.38
N PHE A 150 -2.82 -5.43 -17.71
CA PHE A 150 -3.17 -4.27 -18.53
C PHE A 150 -4.62 -3.82 -18.28
N GLU A 151 -5.55 -4.77 -18.15
CA GLU A 151 -6.97 -4.50 -17.88
C GLU A 151 -7.21 -3.93 -16.45
N LEU A 152 -6.22 -4.03 -15.54
CA LEU A 152 -6.25 -3.33 -14.25
C LEU A 152 -6.34 -1.80 -14.40
N GLY A 153 -6.00 -1.26 -15.59
CA GLY A 153 -6.23 0.14 -15.95
C GLY A 153 -7.70 0.52 -16.23
N TYR A 154 -8.66 -0.42 -16.12
CA TYR A 154 -10.11 -0.22 -16.25
C TYR A 154 -10.62 0.12 -17.67
N THR A 155 -9.77 0.03 -18.67
CA THR A 155 -10.08 0.42 -20.06
C THR A 155 -11.15 -0.44 -20.72
N ALA A 156 -11.27 -1.73 -20.33
CA ALA A 156 -12.23 -2.67 -20.91
C ALA A 156 -13.71 -2.26 -20.73
N LYS A 157 -14.00 -1.37 -19.77
CA LYS A 157 -15.35 -0.85 -19.49
C LYS A 157 -15.54 0.62 -19.88
N GLY A 158 -14.62 1.17 -20.65
CA GLY A 158 -14.71 2.54 -21.16
C GLY A 158 -14.27 3.63 -20.19
N PHE A 159 -13.58 3.27 -19.09
CA PHE A 159 -12.89 4.23 -18.24
C PHE A 159 -11.51 4.55 -18.82
N ASN A 160 -11.00 5.73 -18.51
CA ASN A 160 -9.65 6.10 -18.88
C ASN A 160 -8.59 5.28 -18.15
N PRO A 161 -7.41 5.05 -18.75
CA PRO A 161 -6.25 4.61 -18.00
C PRO A 161 -5.97 5.57 -16.84
N VAL A 162 -5.68 5.03 -15.66
CA VAL A 162 -5.43 5.84 -14.44
C VAL A 162 -4.29 6.85 -14.64
N ALA A 163 -3.28 6.48 -15.45
CA ALA A 163 -2.17 7.37 -15.79
C ALA A 163 -2.61 8.59 -16.64
N LEU A 164 -3.60 8.42 -17.52
CA LEU A 164 -4.17 9.50 -18.31
C LEU A 164 -4.87 10.52 -17.38
N ASP A 165 -5.82 10.06 -16.58
CA ASP A 165 -6.56 10.92 -15.65
C ASP A 165 -5.61 11.64 -14.67
N ALA A 166 -4.59 10.93 -14.13
CA ALA A 166 -3.60 11.52 -13.24
C ALA A 166 -2.75 12.60 -13.92
N GLY A 167 -2.33 12.37 -15.17
CA GLY A 167 -1.50 13.33 -15.91
C GLY A 167 -2.27 14.57 -16.33
N GLU A 168 -3.52 14.42 -16.79
CA GLU A 168 -4.38 15.56 -17.13
C GLU A 168 -4.70 16.40 -15.88
N MET A 169 -5.08 15.73 -14.79
CA MET A 169 -5.36 16.39 -13.53
C MET A 169 -4.14 17.15 -12.98
N ALA A 170 -2.94 16.57 -13.10
CA ALA A 170 -1.72 17.24 -12.72
C ALA A 170 -1.55 18.60 -13.46
N LEU A 171 -1.75 18.60 -14.78
CA LEU A 171 -1.67 19.82 -15.60
C LEU A 171 -2.73 20.87 -15.21
N GLU A 172 -3.97 20.45 -14.92
CA GLU A 172 -5.03 21.35 -14.46
C GLU A 172 -4.67 22.05 -13.13
N TYR A 173 -3.95 21.34 -12.27
CA TYR A 173 -3.40 21.92 -11.04
C TYR A 173 -2.06 22.63 -11.25
N GLY A 174 -1.59 22.81 -12.50
CA GLY A 174 -0.30 23.43 -12.80
C GLY A 174 0.89 22.64 -12.27
N VAL A 175 0.75 21.31 -12.13
CA VAL A 175 1.84 20.38 -11.80
C VAL A 175 2.41 19.83 -13.10
N THR A 176 3.55 20.39 -13.52
CA THR A 176 4.17 20.06 -14.81
C THR A 176 4.85 18.69 -14.81
N ARG A 177 5.28 18.23 -15.97
CA ARG A 177 6.07 17.02 -16.14
C ARG A 177 7.39 17.11 -15.35
N GLU A 178 8.07 18.23 -15.42
CA GLU A 178 9.34 18.47 -14.75
C GLU A 178 9.20 18.40 -13.22
N MET A 179 8.09 18.92 -12.68
CA MET A 179 7.79 18.83 -11.25
C MET A 179 7.57 17.36 -10.83
N GLN A 180 6.90 16.58 -11.66
CA GLN A 180 6.68 15.14 -11.41
C GLN A 180 7.99 14.34 -11.49
N ASP A 181 8.85 14.64 -12.44
CA ASP A 181 10.18 14.03 -12.55
C ASP A 181 11.08 14.42 -11.36
N ALA A 182 11.03 15.67 -10.91
CA ALA A 182 11.75 16.13 -9.72
C ALA A 182 11.26 15.43 -8.45
N TRP A 183 9.94 15.19 -8.31
CA TRP A 183 9.40 14.37 -7.24
C TRP A 183 9.88 12.93 -7.30
N ALA A 184 9.90 12.33 -8.48
CA ALA A 184 10.39 10.97 -8.68
C ALA A 184 11.88 10.82 -8.29
N LEU A 185 12.72 11.78 -8.71
CA LEU A 185 14.12 11.84 -8.29
C LEU A 185 14.24 11.97 -6.77
N ARG A 186 13.45 12.87 -6.14
CA ARG A 186 13.40 13.02 -4.69
C ARG A 186 13.03 11.71 -4.01
N SER A 187 12.04 10.98 -4.50
CA SER A 187 11.62 9.69 -3.94
C SER A 187 12.78 8.69 -3.95
N GLN A 188 13.54 8.57 -5.05
CA GLN A 188 14.72 7.69 -5.15
C GLN A 188 15.83 8.11 -4.17
N VAL A 189 16.16 9.39 -4.10
CA VAL A 189 17.21 9.92 -3.20
C VAL A 189 16.85 9.70 -1.74
N LEU A 190 15.60 9.97 -1.35
CA LEU A 190 15.15 9.79 0.04
C LEU A 190 15.10 8.31 0.42
N CYS A 191 14.70 7.43 -0.49
CA CYS A 191 14.70 5.98 -0.25
C CYS A 191 16.14 5.45 -0.06
N ALA A 192 17.07 5.85 -0.91
CA ALA A 192 18.48 5.49 -0.77
C ALA A 192 19.06 5.96 0.57
N ARG A 193 18.75 7.20 0.96
CA ARG A 193 19.14 7.76 2.27
C ARG A 193 18.52 6.97 3.43
N ALA A 194 17.23 6.64 3.36
CA ALA A 194 16.55 5.86 4.40
C ALA A 194 17.18 4.48 4.60
N TYR A 195 17.61 3.83 3.53
CA TYR A 195 18.38 2.58 3.62
C TYR A 195 19.78 2.79 4.23
N ALA A 196 20.49 3.84 3.84
CA ALA A 196 21.80 4.15 4.39
C ALA A 196 21.76 4.49 5.89
N GLU A 197 20.70 5.15 6.34
CA GLU A 197 20.44 5.49 7.74
C GLU A 197 19.81 4.32 8.53
N GLY A 198 19.59 3.15 7.92
CA GLY A 198 19.01 1.98 8.58
C GLY A 198 17.55 2.12 8.98
N LYS A 199 16.78 2.95 8.30
CA LYS A 199 15.34 3.15 8.57
C LYS A 199 14.51 1.99 8.03
N PHE A 200 14.85 1.47 6.85
CA PHE A 200 14.26 0.26 6.29
C PHE A 200 15.12 -0.93 6.67
N ARG A 201 14.78 -1.61 7.74
CA ARG A 201 15.57 -2.73 8.28
C ARG A 201 14.72 -3.92 8.68
N ILE A 202 15.35 -5.09 8.65
CA ILE A 202 14.80 -6.32 9.18
C ILE A 202 14.60 -6.18 10.70
N GLY A 203 13.46 -6.67 11.17
CA GLY A 203 13.09 -6.59 12.59
C GLY A 203 12.19 -5.39 12.94
N GLU A 204 12.12 -4.37 12.08
CA GLU A 204 11.11 -3.31 12.11
C GLU A 204 10.10 -3.51 10.99
N GLU A 205 10.00 -2.59 10.01
CA GLU A 205 9.00 -2.73 8.97
C GLU A 205 9.30 -3.91 8.01
N LEU A 206 10.56 -4.30 7.80
CA LEU A 206 10.95 -5.38 6.91
C LEU A 206 11.11 -6.75 7.60
N MET A 207 10.78 -7.81 6.85
CA MET A 207 11.17 -9.18 7.10
C MET A 207 11.94 -9.75 5.91
N PRO A 208 12.85 -10.72 6.10
CA PRO A 208 13.49 -11.37 4.96
C PRO A 208 12.51 -12.32 4.26
N VAL A 209 12.66 -12.44 2.94
CA VAL A 209 12.01 -13.51 2.17
C VAL A 209 13.07 -14.52 1.76
N VAL A 210 12.91 -15.76 2.19
CA VAL A 210 13.84 -16.86 1.91
C VAL A 210 13.25 -17.73 0.81
N ILE A 211 13.94 -17.80 -0.32
CA ILE A 211 13.52 -18.56 -1.50
C ILE A 211 14.41 -19.80 -1.61
N PRO A 212 13.86 -21.00 -1.32
CA PRO A 212 14.59 -22.24 -1.49
C PRO A 212 15.05 -22.44 -2.94
N GLN A 213 16.25 -22.93 -3.13
CA GLN A 213 16.79 -23.27 -4.45
C GLN A 213 16.83 -24.78 -4.63
N LYS A 214 16.57 -25.28 -5.84
CA LYS A 214 16.70 -26.71 -6.15
C LYS A 214 18.12 -27.23 -5.90
N ARG A 215 19.12 -26.39 -6.05
CA ARG A 215 20.54 -26.67 -5.75
C ARG A 215 21.19 -25.42 -5.19
N GLY A 216 22.09 -25.60 -4.21
CA GLY A 216 22.83 -24.48 -3.61
C GLY A 216 22.15 -23.90 -2.36
N LYS A 217 22.58 -22.70 -1.98
CA LYS A 217 22.02 -21.98 -0.84
C LYS A 217 20.72 -21.26 -1.24
N PRO A 218 19.77 -21.09 -0.30
CA PRO A 218 18.58 -20.29 -0.59
C PRO A 218 18.96 -18.84 -0.96
N VAL A 219 18.15 -18.19 -1.79
CA VAL A 219 18.22 -16.75 -2.03
C VAL A 219 17.47 -16.05 -0.90
N VAL A 220 18.11 -15.08 -0.27
CA VAL A 220 17.51 -14.29 0.80
C VAL A 220 17.36 -12.84 0.33
N ILE A 221 16.13 -12.33 0.31
CA ILE A 221 15.81 -10.97 -0.10
C ILE A 221 15.47 -10.19 1.17
N GLU A 222 16.29 -9.16 1.44
CA GLU A 222 16.21 -8.36 2.68
C GLU A 222 15.95 -6.87 2.39
N ARG A 223 15.91 -6.47 1.11
CA ARG A 223 15.74 -5.08 0.69
C ARG A 223 14.80 -4.98 -0.49
N ASP A 224 14.11 -3.86 -0.60
CA ASP A 224 13.32 -3.54 -1.79
C ASP A 224 14.22 -3.56 -3.02
N GLU A 225 13.73 -4.15 -4.12
CA GLU A 225 14.51 -4.39 -5.33
C GLU A 225 14.31 -3.30 -6.41
N SER A 226 13.42 -2.34 -6.14
CA SER A 226 13.05 -1.27 -7.08
C SER A 226 13.91 0.00 -7.00
N PRO A 227 14.54 0.36 -5.85
CA PRO A 227 15.35 1.57 -5.77
C PRO A 227 16.49 1.58 -6.81
N ARG A 228 16.64 2.71 -7.49
CA ARG A 228 17.63 2.86 -8.55
C ARG A 228 18.22 4.26 -8.59
N GLU A 229 19.44 4.38 -9.06
CA GLU A 229 20.02 5.67 -9.41
C GLU A 229 19.35 6.24 -10.66
N THR A 230 19.08 7.55 -10.65
CA THR A 230 18.50 8.29 -11.78
C THR A 230 18.90 9.76 -11.71
N SER A 231 18.61 10.52 -12.77
CA SER A 231 18.84 11.96 -12.82
C SER A 231 17.69 12.66 -13.56
N MET A 232 17.59 13.98 -13.44
CA MET A 232 16.61 14.76 -14.19
C MET A 232 16.76 14.58 -15.70
N GLU A 233 18.01 14.50 -16.19
CA GLU A 233 18.31 14.31 -17.62
C GLU A 233 17.86 12.91 -18.11
N ALA A 234 17.98 11.90 -17.26
CA ALA A 234 17.51 10.55 -17.58
C ALA A 234 15.99 10.48 -17.60
N LEU A 235 15.34 11.10 -16.62
CA LEU A 235 13.87 11.15 -16.50
C LEU A 235 13.23 11.92 -17.65
N ALA A 236 13.81 13.07 -18.04
CA ALA A 236 13.32 13.91 -19.13
C ALA A 236 13.28 13.22 -20.50
N LYS A 237 14.13 12.19 -20.71
CA LYS A 237 14.17 11.40 -21.96
C LYS A 237 13.03 10.36 -22.08
N LEU A 238 12.32 10.08 -20.99
CA LEU A 238 11.28 9.06 -21.00
C LEU A 238 10.00 9.58 -21.66
N THR A 239 9.44 8.76 -22.52
CA THR A 239 8.15 9.05 -23.17
C THR A 239 6.99 8.79 -22.22
N PRO A 240 5.92 9.60 -22.29
CA PRO A 240 4.69 9.32 -21.54
C PRO A 240 4.07 7.96 -21.90
N ILE A 241 3.40 7.35 -20.92
CA ILE A 241 2.78 6.02 -21.05
C ILE A 241 1.25 6.11 -20.96
N TYR A 242 0.57 5.12 -21.49
CA TYR A 242 -0.90 4.97 -21.43
C TYR A 242 -1.70 6.20 -21.91
N GLY A 243 -1.17 6.97 -22.86
CA GLY A 243 -1.82 8.18 -23.35
C GLY A 243 -1.76 9.39 -22.40
N SER A 244 -1.09 9.28 -21.26
CA SER A 244 -0.92 10.38 -20.32
C SER A 244 -0.06 11.50 -20.92
N PRO A 245 -0.35 12.77 -20.64
CA PRO A 245 0.51 13.86 -21.08
C PRO A 245 1.81 14.00 -20.26
N THR A 246 1.87 13.44 -19.05
CA THR A 246 2.99 13.70 -18.10
C THR A 246 3.52 12.46 -17.40
N VAL A 247 2.73 11.38 -17.26
CA VAL A 247 3.16 10.18 -16.56
C VAL A 247 4.08 9.34 -17.44
N THR A 248 5.22 8.92 -16.87
CA THR A 248 6.21 8.07 -17.53
C THR A 248 6.61 6.91 -16.63
N ALA A 249 7.34 5.94 -17.15
CA ALA A 249 7.93 4.87 -16.35
C ALA A 249 8.95 5.37 -15.30
N GLY A 250 9.39 6.64 -15.39
CA GLY A 250 10.31 7.25 -14.42
C GLY A 250 9.61 7.87 -13.22
N ASN A 251 8.40 8.39 -13.39
CA ASN A 251 7.60 9.04 -12.35
C ASN A 251 6.36 8.21 -11.92
N ALA A 252 6.40 6.93 -12.25
CA ALA A 252 5.48 5.87 -11.83
C ALA A 252 6.25 4.76 -11.10
N PRO A 253 5.61 4.01 -10.19
CA PRO A 253 6.21 2.81 -9.60
C PRO A 253 6.34 1.67 -10.62
N PRO A 254 7.29 0.75 -10.43
CA PRO A 254 7.40 -0.44 -11.28
C PRO A 254 6.28 -1.45 -10.95
N ILE A 255 6.05 -2.38 -11.87
CA ILE A 255 5.26 -3.60 -11.61
C ILE A 255 5.95 -4.35 -10.47
N SER A 256 5.20 -4.66 -9.41
CA SER A 256 5.76 -5.08 -8.14
C SER A 256 5.07 -6.31 -7.55
N ALA A 257 5.79 -7.02 -6.69
CA ALA A 257 5.22 -8.04 -5.80
C ALA A 257 5.59 -7.75 -4.35
N GLY A 258 4.73 -8.16 -3.41
CA GLY A 258 4.97 -8.02 -1.98
C GLY A 258 3.72 -8.15 -1.14
N ALA A 259 3.92 -8.25 0.18
CA ALA A 259 2.85 -8.35 1.15
C ALA A 259 3.12 -7.49 2.38
N SER A 260 2.06 -7.11 3.07
CA SER A 260 2.08 -6.34 4.32
C SER A 260 1.02 -6.86 5.29
N ALA A 261 1.31 -6.80 6.60
CA ALA A 261 0.38 -7.17 7.65
C ALA A 261 0.45 -6.17 8.82
N VAL A 262 -0.71 -5.86 9.39
CA VAL A 262 -0.87 -4.96 10.54
C VAL A 262 -1.79 -5.63 11.55
N LEU A 263 -1.32 -5.82 12.77
CA LEU A 263 -2.08 -6.39 13.89
C LEU A 263 -2.60 -5.28 14.79
N CYS A 264 -3.90 -5.24 15.02
CA CYS A 264 -4.54 -4.24 15.85
C CYS A 264 -5.48 -4.84 16.90
N MET A 265 -5.64 -4.10 18.01
CA MET A 265 -6.52 -4.45 19.13
C MET A 265 -6.89 -3.19 19.94
N ARG A 266 -7.74 -3.32 20.94
CA ARG A 266 -7.93 -2.23 21.93
C ARG A 266 -6.68 -2.08 22.80
N ARG A 267 -6.40 -0.87 23.23
CA ARG A 267 -5.30 -0.58 24.17
C ARG A 267 -5.39 -1.42 25.43
N ALA A 268 -6.58 -1.55 26.02
CA ALA A 268 -6.78 -2.40 27.20
C ALA A 268 -6.36 -3.86 26.99
N GLU A 269 -6.56 -4.40 25.78
CA GLU A 269 -6.13 -5.76 25.43
C GLU A 269 -4.61 -5.84 25.26
N ALA A 270 -3.99 -4.82 24.65
CA ALA A 270 -2.53 -4.73 24.54
C ALA A 270 -1.89 -4.64 25.93
N GLU A 271 -2.39 -3.78 26.80
CA GLU A 271 -1.92 -3.63 28.19
C GLU A 271 -2.07 -4.94 28.99
N ARG A 272 -3.20 -5.63 28.86
CA ARG A 272 -3.43 -6.94 29.51
C ARG A 272 -2.40 -7.99 29.09
N ARG A 273 -1.90 -7.89 27.85
CA ARG A 273 -0.88 -8.78 27.30
C ARG A 273 0.55 -8.30 27.51
N GLY A 274 0.75 -7.12 28.10
CA GLY A 274 2.08 -6.51 28.26
C GLY A 274 2.71 -6.06 26.94
N LEU A 275 1.90 -5.74 25.93
CA LEU A 275 2.37 -5.31 24.62
C LEU A 275 2.48 -3.79 24.55
N GLU A 276 3.59 -3.31 24.00
CA GLU A 276 3.80 -1.89 23.73
C GLU A 276 3.24 -1.54 22.35
N PRO A 277 2.29 -0.60 22.27
CA PRO A 277 1.75 -0.16 20.97
C PRO A 277 2.81 0.50 20.08
N LEU A 278 2.80 0.16 18.80
CA LEU A 278 3.58 0.85 17.77
C LEU A 278 2.98 2.24 17.49
N ALA A 279 1.66 2.31 17.41
CA ALA A 279 0.91 3.55 17.22
C ALA A 279 -0.55 3.40 17.68
N THR A 280 -1.18 4.52 18.00
CA THR A 280 -2.63 4.64 18.23
C THR A 280 -3.30 5.09 16.94
N VAL A 281 -4.41 4.46 16.57
CA VAL A 281 -5.24 4.88 15.45
C VAL A 281 -6.27 5.89 15.93
N LEU A 282 -6.08 7.16 15.60
CA LEU A 282 -7.03 8.22 15.94
C LEU A 282 -8.28 8.13 15.09
N CYS A 283 -8.11 7.93 13.78
CA CYS A 283 -9.24 7.67 12.89
C CYS A 283 -8.78 6.93 11.62
N ALA A 284 -9.74 6.24 10.98
CA ALA A 284 -9.59 5.67 9.65
C ALA A 284 -10.87 5.94 8.86
N VAL A 285 -10.74 6.46 7.64
CA VAL A 285 -11.87 6.88 6.82
C VAL A 285 -11.70 6.46 5.36
N ALA A 286 -12.82 6.34 4.67
CA ALA A 286 -12.89 6.12 3.24
C ALA A 286 -13.66 7.25 2.55
N SER A 287 -13.33 7.52 1.29
CA SER A 287 -14.05 8.43 0.41
C SER A 287 -14.04 7.92 -1.03
N ALA A 288 -14.79 8.58 -1.88
CA ALA A 288 -14.77 8.38 -3.33
C ALA A 288 -15.14 9.69 -4.01
N ALA A 289 -14.68 9.85 -5.26
CA ALA A 289 -14.95 10.99 -6.11
C ALA A 289 -15.19 10.52 -7.56
N ALA A 290 -15.33 11.45 -8.50
CA ALA A 290 -15.39 11.09 -9.92
C ALA A 290 -14.08 10.40 -10.36
N PRO A 291 -14.12 9.37 -11.21
CA PRO A 291 -12.93 8.60 -11.61
C PRO A 291 -11.74 9.47 -12.04
N ARG A 292 -12.00 10.57 -12.72
CA ARG A 292 -10.98 11.52 -13.17
C ARG A 292 -10.23 12.22 -12.03
N GLU A 293 -10.83 12.30 -10.82
CA GLU A 293 -10.25 12.98 -9.66
C GLU A 293 -9.24 12.11 -8.88
N ILE A 294 -8.63 11.15 -9.56
CA ILE A 294 -7.72 10.17 -8.95
C ILE A 294 -6.51 10.80 -8.25
N ALA A 295 -5.97 11.92 -8.74
CA ALA A 295 -4.85 12.61 -8.11
C ALA A 295 -5.27 13.51 -6.94
N GLN A 296 -6.55 13.85 -6.86
CA GLN A 296 -7.13 14.71 -5.81
C GLN A 296 -7.61 13.92 -4.61
N ILE A 297 -8.06 12.67 -4.84
CA ILE A 297 -8.77 11.90 -3.81
C ILE A 297 -7.98 11.68 -2.52
N PRO A 298 -6.63 11.55 -2.49
CA PRO A 298 -5.90 11.50 -1.24
C PRO A 298 -6.10 12.76 -0.40
N ALA A 299 -6.11 13.95 -1.01
CA ALA A 299 -6.35 15.22 -0.30
C ALA A 299 -7.75 15.27 0.31
N TYR A 300 -8.78 14.89 -0.45
CA TYR A 300 -10.16 14.85 0.04
C TYR A 300 -10.32 13.88 1.20
N THR A 301 -9.66 12.73 1.10
CA THR A 301 -9.71 11.74 2.17
C THR A 301 -8.93 12.17 3.41
N ILE A 302 -7.78 12.86 3.24
CA ILE A 302 -7.04 13.47 4.35
C ILE A 302 -7.91 14.52 5.05
N ARG A 303 -8.55 15.46 4.32
CA ARG A 303 -9.45 16.46 4.92
C ARG A 303 -10.56 15.80 5.75
N LYS A 304 -11.20 14.77 5.20
CA LYS A 304 -12.23 14.00 5.92
C LYS A 304 -11.67 13.31 7.17
N ALA A 305 -10.44 12.79 7.12
CA ALA A 305 -9.80 12.15 8.26
C ALA A 305 -9.48 13.16 9.36
N LEU A 306 -8.96 14.31 8.99
CA LEU A 306 -8.63 15.39 9.92
C LEU A 306 -9.88 15.98 10.58
N GLU A 307 -10.94 16.27 9.80
CA GLU A 307 -12.24 16.68 10.33
C GLU A 307 -12.76 15.68 11.38
N ARG A 308 -12.68 14.36 11.07
CA ARG A 308 -13.14 13.33 12.00
C ARG A 308 -12.26 13.19 13.25
N ALA A 309 -10.99 13.56 13.15
CA ALA A 309 -10.06 13.55 14.26
C ALA A 309 -10.05 14.87 15.05
N ASP A 310 -10.83 15.86 14.64
CA ASP A 310 -10.82 17.24 15.17
C ASP A 310 -9.42 17.86 15.12
N MET A 311 -8.76 17.75 13.95
CA MET A 311 -7.39 18.18 13.71
C MET A 311 -7.26 18.94 12.38
N GLU A 312 -6.17 19.69 12.26
CA GLU A 312 -5.80 20.39 11.02
C GLU A 312 -4.53 19.81 10.38
N ILE A 313 -4.35 20.04 9.07
CA ILE A 313 -3.17 19.56 8.34
C ILE A 313 -1.85 20.14 8.88
N GLY A 314 -1.90 21.34 9.50
CA GLY A 314 -0.75 21.98 10.15
C GLY A 314 -0.20 21.20 11.33
N GLU A 315 -1.03 20.43 12.01
CA GLU A 315 -0.68 19.62 13.19
C GLU A 315 -0.02 18.29 12.85
N MET A 316 0.00 17.90 11.56
CA MET A 316 0.63 16.66 11.13
C MET A 316 2.14 16.83 11.05
N ASP A 317 2.89 16.09 11.88
CA ASP A 317 4.36 16.04 11.82
C ASP A 317 4.83 15.34 10.54
N LEU A 318 4.11 14.32 10.10
CA LEU A 318 4.41 13.54 8.90
C LEU A 318 3.16 13.25 8.07
N ILE A 319 3.36 13.16 6.77
CA ILE A 319 2.34 12.80 5.79
C ILE A 319 2.89 11.68 4.91
N GLU A 320 2.13 10.61 4.72
CA GLU A 320 2.41 9.58 3.74
C GLU A 320 1.30 9.57 2.69
N ILE A 321 1.62 9.85 1.43
CA ILE A 321 0.70 9.75 0.30
C ILE A 321 1.26 8.75 -0.70
N ASN A 322 0.48 7.73 -1.05
CA ASN A 322 0.94 6.73 -2.00
C ASN A 322 1.28 7.37 -3.35
N GLU A 323 2.46 7.06 -3.86
CA GLU A 323 2.95 7.51 -5.16
C GLU A 323 2.52 6.54 -6.26
N ALA A 324 1.20 6.35 -6.44
CA ALA A 324 0.74 5.62 -7.63
C ALA A 324 1.28 6.25 -8.92
N PHE A 325 1.45 7.57 -8.91
CA PHE A 325 2.28 8.40 -9.79
C PHE A 325 2.75 9.61 -9.00
N ALA A 326 3.78 10.31 -9.45
CA ALA A 326 4.26 11.54 -8.81
C ALA A 326 3.17 12.64 -8.74
N ALA A 327 2.18 12.59 -9.62
CA ALA A 327 1.02 13.48 -9.62
C ALA A 327 0.24 13.44 -8.30
N MET A 328 0.08 12.24 -7.67
CA MET A 328 -0.73 12.06 -6.46
C MET A 328 -0.27 12.93 -5.29
N PRO A 329 0.96 12.82 -4.78
CA PRO A 329 1.41 13.65 -3.67
C PRO A 329 1.50 15.13 -4.05
N LEU A 330 1.86 15.47 -5.28
CA LEU A 330 1.98 16.88 -5.71
C LEU A 330 0.63 17.57 -5.77
N VAL A 331 -0.37 16.98 -6.44
CA VAL A 331 -1.73 17.55 -6.51
C VAL A 331 -2.38 17.56 -5.14
N SER A 332 -2.29 16.46 -4.40
CA SER A 332 -2.90 16.37 -3.07
C SER A 332 -2.32 17.38 -2.09
N THR A 333 -1.01 17.55 -2.02
CA THR A 333 -0.40 18.55 -1.13
C THR A 333 -0.71 19.98 -1.57
N LYS A 334 -0.87 20.23 -2.87
CA LYS A 334 -1.30 21.55 -3.39
C LYS A 334 -2.73 21.90 -2.97
N ILE A 335 -3.65 20.93 -3.02
CA ILE A 335 -5.02 21.09 -2.54
C ILE A 335 -5.05 21.35 -1.03
N LEU A 336 -4.25 20.59 -0.25
CA LEU A 336 -4.16 20.74 1.21
C LEU A 336 -3.51 22.06 1.63
N ALA A 337 -2.73 22.68 0.75
CA ALA A 337 -2.14 24.01 0.95
C ALA A 337 -3.09 25.17 0.61
N ASP A 338 -4.31 24.89 0.12
CA ASP A 338 -5.31 25.88 -0.32
C ASP A 338 -4.74 26.90 -1.34
N GLY A 339 -3.82 26.44 -2.20
CA GLY A 339 -3.17 27.26 -3.22
C GLY A 339 -2.02 28.14 -2.74
N ASP A 340 -1.71 28.16 -1.44
CA ASP A 340 -0.56 28.90 -0.91
C ASP A 340 0.75 28.16 -1.22
N ALA A 341 1.68 28.84 -1.92
CA ALA A 341 2.93 28.26 -2.38
C ALA A 341 3.89 27.90 -1.23
N GLY A 342 3.93 28.71 -0.17
CA GLY A 342 4.77 28.45 1.02
C GLY A 342 4.29 27.25 1.80
N ARG A 343 2.98 27.16 2.06
CA ARG A 343 2.35 25.99 2.67
C ARG A 343 2.53 24.74 1.83
N TRP A 344 2.39 24.83 0.50
CA TRP A 344 2.61 23.71 -0.40
C TRP A 344 4.01 23.14 -0.27
N LYS A 345 5.04 24.00 -0.29
CA LYS A 345 6.42 23.58 -0.09
C LYS A 345 6.61 22.93 1.29
N ALA A 346 6.10 23.52 2.35
CA ALA A 346 6.20 22.98 3.70
C ALA A 346 5.51 21.61 3.85
N LEU A 347 4.37 21.39 3.17
CA LEU A 347 3.70 20.11 3.15
C LEU A 347 4.52 19.05 2.39
N GLN A 348 5.10 19.40 1.24
CA GLN A 348 5.97 18.49 0.49
C GLN A 348 7.18 18.03 1.31
N GLU A 349 7.79 18.93 2.10
CA GLU A 349 8.95 18.61 2.95
C GLU A 349 8.63 17.54 4.03
N ARG A 350 7.37 17.51 4.51
CA ARG A 350 6.87 16.53 5.49
C ARG A 350 6.25 15.28 4.85
N THR A 351 6.10 15.26 3.52
CA THR A 351 5.47 14.17 2.80
C THR A 351 6.50 13.18 2.29
N ASN A 352 6.27 11.86 2.55
CA ASN A 352 7.09 10.75 2.06
C ASN A 352 8.60 10.97 2.34
N VAL A 353 8.92 11.27 3.58
CA VAL A 353 10.28 11.69 4.00
C VAL A 353 11.35 10.62 3.84
N ASN A 354 10.94 9.37 3.64
CA ASN A 354 11.80 8.22 3.40
C ASN A 354 11.70 7.69 1.95
N GLY A 355 11.20 8.49 1.03
CA GLY A 355 10.81 8.04 -0.31
C GLY A 355 9.45 7.35 -0.30
N GLY A 356 8.94 7.01 -1.47
CA GLY A 356 7.62 6.39 -1.62
C GLY A 356 7.60 5.31 -2.70
N ALA A 357 6.41 5.00 -3.19
CA ALA A 357 6.16 3.86 -4.08
C ALA A 357 6.96 3.90 -5.39
N ILE A 358 7.30 5.08 -5.91
CA ILE A 358 8.14 5.22 -7.12
C ILE A 358 9.50 4.58 -6.92
N ALA A 359 10.06 4.68 -5.72
CA ALA A 359 11.34 4.08 -5.37
C ALA A 359 11.18 2.68 -4.79
N ILE A 360 10.25 2.49 -3.84
CA ILE A 360 10.08 1.24 -3.08
C ILE A 360 9.38 0.15 -3.92
N GLY A 361 8.41 0.54 -4.75
CA GLY A 361 7.50 -0.35 -5.45
C GLY A 361 6.05 -0.19 -4.99
N HIS A 362 5.13 -0.74 -5.79
CA HIS A 362 3.68 -0.63 -5.56
C HIS A 362 2.94 -1.95 -5.83
N PRO A 363 3.14 -3.01 -5.02
CA PRO A 363 2.22 -4.14 -5.05
C PRO A 363 0.86 -3.67 -4.55
N VAL A 364 -0.11 -3.61 -5.47
CA VAL A 364 -1.36 -2.82 -5.32
C VAL A 364 -2.07 -3.14 -4.00
N GLY A 365 -2.37 -4.41 -3.74
CA GLY A 365 -3.07 -4.84 -2.52
C GLY A 365 -2.32 -4.63 -1.21
N ALA A 366 -0.97 -4.57 -1.25
CA ALA A 366 -0.12 -4.45 -0.05
C ALA A 366 0.28 -3.02 0.31
N SER A 367 0.19 -2.08 -0.63
CA SER A 367 0.83 -0.77 -0.51
C SER A 367 0.27 0.12 0.59
N ALA A 368 -1.02 0.06 0.86
CA ALA A 368 -1.62 0.87 1.91
C ALA A 368 -1.15 0.44 3.32
N GLY A 369 -0.95 -0.85 3.55
CA GLY A 369 -0.34 -1.36 4.79
C GLY A 369 1.10 -0.86 4.96
N ARG A 370 1.89 -0.77 3.86
CA ARG A 370 3.22 -0.18 3.89
C ARG A 370 3.17 1.28 4.33
N LEU A 371 2.23 2.10 3.85
CA LEU A 371 2.10 3.50 4.28
C LEU A 371 1.86 3.61 5.79
N VAL A 372 0.96 2.78 6.32
CA VAL A 372 0.64 2.73 7.76
C VAL A 372 1.88 2.45 8.59
N MET A 373 2.64 1.41 8.23
CA MET A 373 3.82 1.01 9.02
C MET A 373 4.99 1.98 8.85
N THR A 374 5.26 2.47 7.64
CA THR A 374 6.32 3.46 7.41
C THR A 374 6.07 4.72 8.23
N LEU A 375 4.82 5.22 8.25
CA LEU A 375 4.42 6.35 9.07
C LEU A 375 4.63 6.06 10.57
N ALA A 376 4.11 4.94 11.07
CA ALA A 376 4.19 4.60 12.49
C ALA A 376 5.64 4.44 12.97
N TYR A 377 6.48 3.72 12.24
CA TYR A 377 7.90 3.56 12.58
C TYR A 377 8.67 4.87 12.51
N GLU A 378 8.40 5.74 11.52
CA GLU A 378 9.10 7.03 11.43
C GLU A 378 8.68 7.99 12.54
N LEU A 379 7.40 8.04 12.93
CA LEU A 379 6.95 8.81 14.09
C LEU A 379 7.67 8.34 15.37
N ARG A 380 7.75 7.03 15.61
CA ARG A 380 8.49 6.49 16.76
C ARG A 380 9.97 6.86 16.75
N ARG A 381 10.65 6.76 15.60
CA ARG A 381 12.06 7.15 15.47
C ARG A 381 12.31 8.62 15.81
N ARG A 382 11.31 9.47 15.61
CA ARG A 382 11.35 10.91 15.95
C ARG A 382 10.99 11.22 17.42
N GLY A 383 10.67 10.20 18.19
CA GLY A 383 10.28 10.37 19.60
C GLY A 383 8.78 10.59 19.81
N GLY A 384 7.97 10.27 18.84
CA GLY A 384 6.52 10.41 18.83
C GLY A 384 6.01 11.46 17.83
N GLY A 385 4.72 11.73 17.88
CA GLY A 385 4.06 12.73 17.03
C GLY A 385 2.78 12.21 16.40
N VAL A 386 2.20 13.02 15.52
CA VAL A 386 0.97 12.71 14.79
C VAL A 386 1.21 12.78 13.29
N GLY A 387 0.64 11.85 12.55
CA GLY A 387 0.75 11.84 11.11
C GLY A 387 -0.46 11.23 10.41
N VAL A 388 -0.57 11.48 9.12
CA VAL A 388 -1.63 10.95 8.28
C VAL A 388 -1.05 10.17 7.11
N ALA A 389 -1.60 8.98 6.87
CA ALA A 389 -1.33 8.21 5.66
C ALA A 389 -2.58 8.15 4.78
N ALA A 390 -2.41 8.35 3.47
CA ALA A 390 -3.50 8.32 2.50
C ALA A 390 -3.10 7.65 1.20
N ILE A 391 -4.07 7.02 0.56
CA ILE A 391 -3.90 6.33 -0.71
C ILE A 391 -5.12 6.55 -1.61
N CYS A 392 -4.87 6.70 -2.92
CA CYS A 392 -5.91 6.57 -3.93
C CYS A 392 -6.13 5.09 -4.25
N GLY A 393 -7.34 4.73 -4.60
CA GLY A 393 -7.70 3.43 -5.18
C GLY A 393 -8.32 3.60 -6.55
N GLY A 394 -8.40 2.54 -7.31
CA GLY A 394 -8.94 2.57 -8.66
C GLY A 394 -10.25 3.32 -8.78
N LEU A 395 -10.39 4.14 -9.84
CA LEU A 395 -11.54 4.98 -10.13
C LEU A 395 -11.86 5.98 -9.00
N ALA A 396 -10.82 6.64 -8.48
CA ALA A 396 -10.88 7.69 -7.46
C ALA A 396 -11.60 7.31 -6.16
N GLN A 397 -11.37 6.10 -5.68
CA GLN A 397 -11.61 5.77 -4.29
C GLN A 397 -10.42 6.26 -3.43
N GLY A 398 -10.65 6.54 -2.16
CA GLY A 398 -9.62 6.98 -1.23
C GLY A 398 -9.76 6.33 0.14
N GLU A 399 -8.65 6.08 0.79
CA GLU A 399 -8.55 5.71 2.21
C GLU A 399 -7.50 6.58 2.90
N ALA A 400 -7.75 6.92 4.17
CA ALA A 400 -6.77 7.61 5.00
C ALA A 400 -6.88 7.16 6.46
N VAL A 401 -5.74 7.20 7.14
CA VAL A 401 -5.63 6.92 8.57
C VAL A 401 -4.78 7.98 9.25
N VAL A 402 -5.22 8.46 10.41
CA VAL A 402 -4.44 9.34 11.30
C VAL A 402 -3.90 8.51 12.44
N LEU A 403 -2.58 8.58 12.64
CA LEU A 403 -1.84 7.83 13.65
C LEU A 403 -1.16 8.77 14.63
N LYS A 404 -1.05 8.33 15.87
CA LYS A 404 -0.22 8.94 16.91
C LYS A 404 0.71 7.88 17.48
N ALA A 405 2.01 8.16 17.50
CA ALA A 405 3.03 7.31 18.10
C ALA A 405 3.72 8.01 19.29
#